data_5addb2e7537dc8da91f04bad7e5d77b2
#
_entry.id   5addb2e7537dc8da91f04bad7e5d77b2
#
_cell.length_a   1.000
_cell.length_b   1.000
_cell.length_c   1.000
_cell.angle_alpha   90.00
_cell.angle_beta   90.00
_cell.angle_gamma   90.00
#
_symmetry.space_group_name_H-M   'P 1'
#
loop_
_entity.id
_entity.type
_entity.pdbx_description
1 polymer ?
#
loop_
_entity_poly.entity_id
_entity_poly.type
_entity_poly.pdbx_seq_one_letter_code
_entity_poly.pdbx_strand_id
1 'polypeptide(L)'
;MEVISNGQYTPEFMQSQSGEKHVTNIADLRSYAQGQIVELPPFAEGMPFVARLRRPSMLFLAKTGQIPNTLLAKAGQLFNGGGASLDSDDTNMLSDVYDIAMVVIKASLVSPTVDEIHDAGLELSDDQIMAIFNYTQGGIKALEQFRG
;
A
#
# COMPACT_ATOMS: atom_id res chain seq x y z
N MET A 1 -2.31 -24.25 -24.19
CA MET A 1 -2.70 -23.61 -23.90
C MET A 1 -3.76 -23.22 -24.12
N GLU A 2 -4.39 -23.13 -23.67
CA GLU A 2 -5.40 -22.88 -23.84
C GLU A 2 -5.74 -21.71 -24.04
N VAL A 3 -6.18 -21.52 -24.77
CA VAL A 3 -6.49 -20.39 -25.02
C VAL A 3 -7.55 -19.85 -24.41
N ILE A 4 -7.64 -18.67 -24.12
CA ILE A 4 -8.72 -18.06 -23.50
C ILE A 4 -9.84 -17.98 -24.42
N SER A 5 -10.85 -18.70 -24.13
CA SER A 5 -11.92 -18.89 -25.06
C SER A 5 -12.76 -17.65 -25.23
N ASN A 6 -12.83 -16.80 -24.23
CA ASN A 6 -13.65 -15.59 -24.36
C ASN A 6 -12.83 -14.38 -24.69
N GLY A 7 -11.55 -14.55 -25.03
CA GLY A 7 -10.70 -13.46 -25.44
C GLY A 7 -10.18 -12.60 -24.31
N GLN A 8 -10.45 -12.97 -23.08
CA GLN A 8 -9.93 -12.22 -21.95
C GLN A 8 -8.52 -12.67 -21.61
N TYR A 9 -7.67 -11.71 -21.30
CA TYR A 9 -6.32 -12.01 -20.88
C TYR A 9 -6.30 -12.48 -19.42
N THR A 10 -5.63 -13.58 -19.16
CA THR A 10 -5.44 -14.09 -17.81
C THR A 10 -3.95 -14.15 -17.52
N PRO A 11 -3.49 -13.45 -16.49
CA PRO A 11 -2.07 -13.48 -16.14
C PRO A 11 -1.60 -14.89 -15.84
N GLU A 12 -0.37 -15.18 -16.22
CA GLU A 12 0.16 -16.50 -16.02
C GLU A 12 0.18 -16.95 -14.58
N PHE A 13 0.43 -16.02 -13.65
CA PHE A 13 0.46 -16.41 -12.24
C PHE A 13 -0.90 -16.92 -11.76
N MET A 14 -1.98 -16.46 -12.37
CA MET A 14 -3.30 -16.98 -12.04
C MET A 14 -3.54 -18.34 -12.67
N GLN A 15 -2.93 -18.58 -13.82
CA GLN A 15 -3.07 -19.86 -14.48
C GLN A 15 -2.33 -20.96 -13.75
N SER A 16 -1.30 -20.62 -13.00
CA SER A 16 -0.50 -21.60 -12.29
C SER A 16 -1.24 -22.27 -11.15
N GLN A 17 -2.45 -21.85 -10.86
CA GLN A 17 -3.24 -22.51 -9.83
C GLN A 17 -3.58 -23.95 -10.16
N SER A 18 -3.40 -24.34 -11.39
CA SER A 18 -3.65 -25.72 -11.80
C SER A 18 -2.55 -26.68 -11.36
N GLY A 19 -1.49 -26.18 -10.76
CA GLY A 19 -0.44 -27.02 -10.23
C GLY A 19 0.94 -26.76 -10.81
N GLU A 20 1.00 -26.27 -12.01
CA GLU A 20 2.29 -25.94 -12.61
C GLU A 20 2.64 -24.50 -12.30
N LYS A 21 3.93 -24.27 -12.02
CA LYS A 21 4.39 -22.92 -11.75
C LYS A 21 5.16 -22.42 -12.94
N HIS A 22 4.86 -21.22 -13.35
CA HIS A 22 5.50 -20.58 -14.49
C HIS A 22 6.18 -19.31 -14.03
N VAL A 23 7.24 -18.93 -14.75
CA VAL A 23 7.90 -17.65 -14.47
C VAL A 23 6.93 -16.53 -14.82
N THR A 24 6.83 -15.57 -13.95
CA THR A 24 5.90 -14.46 -14.13
C THR A 24 6.28 -13.67 -15.38
N ASN A 25 5.27 -13.31 -16.15
CA ASN A 25 5.44 -12.55 -17.36
C ASN A 25 5.81 -11.11 -17.05
N ILE A 26 6.75 -10.54 -17.83
CA ILE A 26 7.21 -9.18 -17.57
C ILE A 26 6.09 -8.16 -17.80
N ALA A 27 5.17 -8.43 -18.72
CA ALA A 27 4.05 -7.53 -18.95
C ALA A 27 3.13 -7.46 -17.74
N ASP A 28 2.93 -8.58 -17.07
CA ASP A 28 2.14 -8.61 -15.84
C ASP A 28 2.82 -7.82 -14.75
N LEU A 29 4.15 -7.93 -14.64
CA LEU A 29 4.89 -7.17 -13.64
C LEU A 29 4.80 -5.67 -13.90
N ARG A 30 4.89 -5.26 -15.15
CA ARG A 30 4.76 -3.84 -15.48
C ARG A 30 3.39 -3.31 -15.14
N SER A 31 2.36 -4.11 -15.39
CA SER A 31 1.01 -3.72 -15.06
C SER A 31 0.85 -3.55 -13.56
N TYR A 32 1.40 -4.49 -12.80
CA TYR A 32 1.33 -4.43 -11.36
C TYR A 32 2.11 -3.21 -10.82
N ALA A 33 3.24 -2.90 -11.44
CA ALA A 33 4.08 -1.80 -11.00
C ALA A 33 3.40 -0.44 -11.15
N GLN A 34 2.45 -0.33 -12.08
CA GLN A 34 1.69 0.90 -12.25
C GLN A 34 0.72 1.16 -11.11
N GLY A 35 0.44 0.13 -10.29
CA GLY A 35 -0.47 0.29 -9.18
C GLY A 35 -1.88 -0.11 -9.53
N GLN A 36 -2.74 -0.07 -8.51
CA GLN A 36 -4.13 -0.48 -8.63
C GLN A 36 -5.04 0.69 -8.34
N ILE A 37 -6.18 0.73 -9.02
CA ILE A 37 -7.20 1.75 -8.79
C ILE A 37 -7.99 1.34 -7.55
N VAL A 38 -8.04 2.22 -6.56
CA VAL A 38 -8.67 1.96 -5.28
C VAL A 38 -9.56 3.13 -4.91
N GLU A 39 -10.75 2.83 -4.45
CA GLU A 39 -11.64 3.86 -3.93
C GLU A 39 -11.33 4.08 -2.46
N LEU A 40 -11.09 5.33 -2.11
CA LEU A 40 -10.73 5.72 -0.75
C LEU A 40 -11.86 6.54 -0.14
N PRO A 41 -11.85 6.74 1.17
CA PRO A 41 -12.85 7.62 1.79
C PRO A 41 -12.85 8.98 1.10
N PRO A 42 -14.01 9.52 0.80
CA PRO A 42 -14.09 10.77 0.02
C PRO A 42 -13.67 11.97 0.85
N PHE A 43 -13.24 13.03 0.15
CA PHE A 43 -12.96 14.29 0.81
C PHE A 43 -14.24 14.97 1.27
N ALA A 44 -15.30 14.77 0.54
CA ALA A 44 -16.59 15.36 0.86
C ALA A 44 -17.69 14.46 0.35
N GLU A 45 -18.87 14.63 0.93
CA GLU A 45 -20.04 13.86 0.51
C GLU A 45 -20.32 14.11 -0.96
N GLY A 46 -20.52 13.03 -1.72
CA GLY A 46 -20.80 13.16 -3.13
C GLY A 46 -19.58 13.35 -4.02
N MET A 47 -18.39 13.37 -3.44
CA MET A 47 -17.15 13.50 -4.19
C MET A 47 -16.27 12.29 -3.94
N PRO A 48 -16.43 11.23 -4.71
CA PRO A 48 -15.62 10.03 -4.49
C PRO A 48 -14.15 10.34 -4.73
N PHE A 49 -13.30 9.70 -3.94
CA PHE A 49 -11.86 9.84 -4.09
C PHE A 49 -11.30 8.50 -4.56
N VAL A 50 -10.90 8.48 -5.81
CA VAL A 50 -10.34 7.27 -6.43
C VAL A 50 -8.89 7.55 -6.75
N ALA A 51 -8.02 6.66 -6.35
CA ALA A 51 -6.59 6.88 -6.49
C ALA A 51 -5.92 5.63 -7.01
N ARG A 52 -4.73 5.80 -7.54
CA ARG A 52 -3.89 4.68 -7.94
C ARG A 52 -2.87 4.47 -6.85
N LEU A 53 -2.87 3.26 -6.28
CA LEU A 53 -2.00 2.93 -5.16
C LEU A 53 -1.09 1.76 -5.53
N ARG A 54 0.06 1.72 -4.88
CA ARG A 54 0.94 0.56 -4.96
C ARG A 54 1.44 0.25 -3.56
N ARG A 55 2.00 -0.97 -3.39
CA ARG A 55 2.56 -1.37 -2.11
C ARG A 55 4.07 -1.18 -2.16
N PRO A 56 4.59 -0.19 -1.44
CA PRO A 56 6.03 0.05 -1.45
C PRO A 56 6.76 -1.01 -0.63
N SER A 57 8.05 -1.16 -0.90
CA SER A 57 8.89 -2.05 -0.10
C SER A 57 9.36 -1.30 1.14
N MET A 58 9.02 -1.80 2.31
CA MET A 58 9.45 -1.19 3.57
C MET A 58 10.95 -1.24 3.72
N LEU A 59 11.56 -2.34 3.29
CA LEU A 59 13.02 -2.47 3.36
C LEU A 59 13.69 -1.45 2.46
N PHE A 60 13.13 -1.20 1.29
CA PHE A 60 13.69 -0.21 0.39
C PHE A 60 13.59 1.19 0.98
N LEU A 61 12.45 1.51 1.59
CA LEU A 61 12.27 2.81 2.23
C LEU A 61 13.26 3.01 3.36
N ALA A 62 13.50 1.97 4.14
CA ALA A 62 14.47 2.04 5.22
C ALA A 62 15.89 2.18 4.68
N LYS A 63 16.22 1.39 3.65
CA LYS A 63 17.56 1.40 3.09
C LYS A 63 17.91 2.74 2.46
N THR A 64 16.96 3.40 1.83
CA THR A 64 17.22 4.67 1.15
C THR A 64 17.16 5.85 2.09
N GLY A 65 16.98 5.63 3.40
CA GLY A 65 16.99 6.71 4.37
C GLY A 65 15.70 7.51 4.43
N GLN A 66 14.66 7.05 3.77
CA GLN A 66 13.39 7.77 3.81
C GLN A 66 12.72 7.62 5.17
N ILE A 67 13.03 6.54 5.87
CA ILE A 67 12.63 6.39 7.27
C ILE A 67 13.86 6.68 8.11
N PRO A 68 13.84 7.73 8.94
CA PRO A 68 15.01 8.07 9.76
C PRO A 68 15.43 6.90 10.64
N ASN A 69 16.73 6.77 10.85
CA ASN A 69 17.27 5.67 11.66
C ASN A 69 16.65 5.62 13.04
N THR A 70 16.36 6.78 13.61
CA THR A 70 15.79 6.84 14.96
C THR A 70 14.38 6.26 14.99
N LEU A 71 13.74 6.11 13.84
CA LEU A 71 12.38 5.59 13.76
C LEU A 71 12.31 4.16 13.23
N LEU A 72 13.45 3.55 12.90
CA LEU A 72 13.45 2.23 12.29
C LEU A 72 12.83 1.16 13.18
N ALA A 73 13.13 1.22 14.48
CA ALA A 73 12.57 0.25 15.41
C ALA A 73 11.06 0.38 15.51
N LYS A 74 10.58 1.63 15.58
CA LYS A 74 9.14 1.88 15.64
C LYS A 74 8.45 1.48 14.36
N ALA A 75 9.09 1.73 13.23
CA ALA A 75 8.55 1.33 11.93
C ALA A 75 8.40 -0.19 11.88
N GLY A 76 9.42 -0.92 12.35
CA GLY A 76 9.34 -2.37 12.39
C GLY A 76 8.20 -2.86 13.25
N GLN A 77 8.00 -2.26 14.41
CA GLN A 77 6.89 -2.62 15.28
C GLN A 77 5.56 -2.35 14.62
N LEU A 78 5.44 -1.20 13.96
CA LEU A 78 4.21 -0.81 13.31
C LEU A 78 3.86 -1.78 12.19
N PHE A 79 4.84 -2.13 11.35
CA PHE A 79 4.61 -3.01 10.22
C PHE A 79 4.33 -4.44 10.67
N ASN A 80 5.00 -4.90 11.71
CA ASN A 80 4.79 -6.25 12.20
C ASN A 80 3.53 -6.37 13.04
N GLY A 81 3.24 -5.35 13.83
CA GLY A 81 2.11 -5.39 14.74
C GLY A 81 0.84 -4.77 14.20
N GLY A 82 0.87 -4.20 13.00
CA GLY A 82 -0.32 -3.58 12.42
C GLY A 82 -0.82 -2.39 13.23
N GLY A 83 0.03 -1.79 14.02
CA GLY A 83 -0.36 -0.64 14.82
C GLY A 83 -1.11 -0.99 16.10
N ALA A 84 -1.35 -2.27 16.35
CA ALA A 84 -2.14 -2.68 17.50
C ALA A 84 -1.44 -2.41 18.82
N SER A 85 -0.13 -2.28 18.80
CA SER A 85 0.65 -2.08 20.00
C SER A 85 0.95 -0.62 20.29
N LEU A 86 0.30 0.30 19.58
CA LEU A 86 0.55 1.72 19.80
C LEU A 86 0.02 2.16 21.14
N ASP A 87 0.87 2.81 21.91
CA ASP A 87 0.49 3.37 23.18
C ASP A 87 0.11 4.81 22.96
N SER A 88 -1.16 5.12 23.07
CA SER A 88 -1.66 6.43 22.71
C SER A 88 -1.33 7.49 23.76
N ASP A 89 -0.73 7.10 24.87
CA ASP A 89 -0.39 8.06 25.90
C ASP A 89 0.87 8.86 25.59
N ASP A 90 1.66 8.42 24.61
CA ASP A 90 2.91 9.07 24.29
C ASP A 90 2.72 9.95 23.05
N THR A 91 2.72 11.27 23.23
CA THR A 91 2.55 12.20 22.11
C THR A 91 3.70 12.09 21.11
N ASN A 92 4.91 11.78 21.56
CA ASN A 92 6.02 11.57 20.65
C ASN A 92 5.78 10.35 19.78
N MET A 93 5.17 9.32 20.36
CA MET A 93 4.84 8.12 19.62
C MET A 93 3.85 8.42 18.49
N LEU A 94 2.83 9.24 18.77
CA LEU A 94 1.86 9.61 17.74
C LEU A 94 2.51 10.39 16.61
N SER A 95 3.41 11.32 16.96
CA SER A 95 4.12 12.11 15.96
C SER A 95 5.00 11.19 15.11
N ASP A 96 5.71 10.27 15.74
CA ASP A 96 6.58 9.34 15.03
C ASP A 96 5.78 8.43 14.10
N VAL A 97 4.63 7.95 14.58
CA VAL A 97 3.77 7.09 13.75
C VAL A 97 3.26 7.86 12.55
N TYR A 98 2.87 9.11 12.75
CA TYR A 98 2.40 9.94 11.66
C TYR A 98 3.51 10.13 10.62
N ASP A 99 4.73 10.41 11.07
CA ASP A 99 5.86 10.62 10.16
C ASP A 99 6.14 9.36 9.35
N ILE A 100 6.14 8.21 10.00
CA ILE A 100 6.36 6.94 9.32
C ILE A 100 5.22 6.69 8.33
N ALA A 101 3.98 6.91 8.75
CA ALA A 101 2.84 6.69 7.89
C ALA A 101 2.91 7.57 6.65
N MET A 102 3.32 8.82 6.80
CA MET A 102 3.41 9.72 5.65
C MET A 102 4.50 9.30 4.67
N VAL A 103 5.60 8.75 5.16
CA VAL A 103 6.62 8.20 4.26
C VAL A 103 6.02 7.08 3.41
N VAL A 104 5.28 6.17 4.05
CA VAL A 104 4.66 5.05 3.36
C VAL A 104 3.61 5.54 2.38
N ILE A 105 2.81 6.50 2.79
CA ILE A 105 1.72 7.03 1.96
C ILE A 105 2.28 7.74 0.74
N LYS A 106 3.32 8.54 0.90
CA LYS A 106 3.93 9.20 -0.25
C LYS A 106 4.49 8.19 -1.24
N ALA A 107 5.02 7.08 -0.75
CA ALA A 107 5.54 6.03 -1.61
C ALA A 107 4.42 5.20 -2.26
N SER A 108 3.26 5.14 -1.61
CA SER A 108 2.15 4.32 -2.08
C SER A 108 1.23 5.05 -3.06
N LEU A 109 1.01 6.33 -2.84
CA LEU A 109 0.04 7.11 -3.62
C LEU A 109 0.66 7.53 -4.93
N VAL A 110 0.29 6.83 -5.99
CA VAL A 110 0.86 7.06 -7.31
C VAL A 110 0.18 8.23 -8.01
N SER A 111 -1.14 8.30 -7.95
CA SER A 111 -1.90 9.35 -8.60
C SER A 111 -3.27 9.50 -7.94
N PRO A 112 -3.62 10.67 -7.50
CA PRO A 112 -2.79 11.85 -7.41
C PRO A 112 -1.71 11.66 -6.35
N THR A 113 -0.61 12.40 -6.47
CA THR A 113 0.43 12.34 -5.46
C THR A 113 0.02 13.18 -4.26
N VAL A 114 0.69 12.93 -3.12
CA VAL A 114 0.44 13.73 -1.93
C VAL A 114 0.70 15.21 -2.22
N ASP A 115 1.76 15.49 -2.96
CA ASP A 115 2.10 16.89 -3.29
C ASP A 115 1.02 17.54 -4.13
N GLU A 116 0.44 16.79 -5.08
CA GLU A 116 -0.64 17.33 -5.90
C GLU A 116 -1.88 17.65 -5.05
N ILE A 117 -2.16 16.81 -4.06
CA ILE A 117 -3.29 17.06 -3.17
C ILE A 117 -3.04 18.32 -2.36
N HIS A 118 -1.83 18.49 -1.83
CA HIS A 118 -1.48 19.67 -1.07
C HIS A 118 -1.52 20.93 -1.93
N ASP A 119 -1.06 20.82 -3.18
CA ASP A 119 -1.09 21.95 -4.11
C ASP A 119 -2.52 22.39 -4.43
N ALA A 120 -3.46 21.44 -4.37
CA ALA A 120 -4.87 21.75 -4.57
C ALA A 120 -5.51 22.38 -3.33
N GLY A 121 -4.76 22.52 -2.24
CA GLY A 121 -5.28 23.12 -1.03
C GLY A 121 -5.93 22.13 -0.08
N LEU A 122 -5.67 20.84 -0.27
CA LEU A 122 -6.28 19.81 0.55
C LEU A 122 -5.22 19.03 1.32
N GLU A 123 -5.67 18.36 2.38
CA GLU A 123 -4.84 17.42 3.11
C GLU A 123 -5.60 16.13 3.27
N LEU A 124 -4.89 15.03 3.32
CA LEU A 124 -5.53 13.75 3.54
C LEU A 124 -6.14 13.71 4.93
N SER A 125 -7.35 13.21 5.02
CA SER A 125 -8.00 13.02 6.30
C SER A 125 -7.42 11.79 7.02
N ASP A 126 -7.70 11.68 8.32
CA ASP A 126 -7.25 10.52 9.08
C ASP A 126 -7.78 9.22 8.47
N ASP A 127 -9.02 9.23 8.04
CA ASP A 127 -9.62 8.03 7.42
C ASP A 127 -8.90 7.66 6.14
N GLN A 128 -8.54 8.66 5.33
CA GLN A 128 -7.83 8.41 4.09
C GLN A 128 -6.42 7.88 4.37
N ILE A 129 -5.75 8.46 5.34
CA ILE A 129 -4.41 8.01 5.74
C ILE A 129 -4.46 6.55 6.19
N MET A 130 -5.42 6.23 7.03
CA MET A 130 -5.55 4.87 7.54
C MET A 130 -5.91 3.89 6.42
N ALA A 131 -6.78 4.30 5.51
CA ALA A 131 -7.17 3.42 4.40
C ALA A 131 -5.98 3.12 3.50
N ILE A 132 -5.17 4.12 3.18
CA ILE A 132 -3.99 3.92 2.35
C ILE A 132 -2.98 3.05 3.08
N PHE A 133 -2.76 3.32 4.36
CA PHE A 133 -1.81 2.54 5.14
C PHE A 133 -2.25 1.08 5.22
N ASN A 134 -3.53 0.84 5.46
CA ASN A 134 -4.06 -0.52 5.51
C ASN A 134 -3.90 -1.23 4.17
N TYR A 135 -4.05 -0.51 3.08
CA TYR A 135 -3.83 -1.08 1.76
C TYR A 135 -2.40 -1.59 1.63
N THR A 136 -1.43 -0.84 2.15
CA THR A 136 -0.02 -1.25 2.05
C THR A 136 0.26 -2.51 2.86
N GLN A 137 -0.57 -2.82 3.85
CA GLN A 137 -0.42 -4.00 4.69
C GLN A 137 -1.22 -5.20 4.17
N GLY A 138 -1.97 -5.02 3.10
CA GLY A 138 -2.91 -6.03 2.64
C GLY A 138 -2.28 -7.37 2.30
N GLY A 139 -1.07 -7.35 1.74
CA GLY A 139 -0.40 -8.59 1.38
C GLY A 139 -0.09 -9.46 2.58
N ILE A 140 0.33 -8.84 3.67
CA ILE A 140 0.66 -9.56 4.89
C ILE A 140 -0.60 -10.18 5.49
N LYS A 141 -1.69 -9.41 5.52
CA LYS A 141 -2.94 -9.90 6.06
C LYS A 141 -3.49 -11.05 5.22
N ALA A 142 -3.34 -10.97 3.90
CA ALA A 142 -3.80 -12.03 3.03
C ALA A 142 -3.05 -13.33 3.32
N LEU A 143 -1.75 -13.24 3.56
CA LEU A 143 -0.97 -14.42 3.90
C LEU A 143 -1.40 -15.03 5.23
N GLU A 144 -1.69 -14.19 6.20
CA GLU A 144 -2.16 -14.68 7.50
C GLU A 144 -3.47 -15.42 7.36
N GLN A 145 -4.37 -14.92 6.53
CA GLN A 145 -5.64 -15.60 6.30
C GLN A 145 -5.45 -16.96 5.64
N PHE A 146 -4.47 -17.07 4.75
CA PHE A 146 -4.20 -18.35 4.14
C PHE A 146 -3.68 -19.37 5.12
N ARG A 147 -2.92 -18.94 6.09
CA ARG A 147 -2.39 -19.85 7.09
C ARG A 147 -3.44 -20.25 8.10
N GLY A 148 -4.37 -19.41 8.31
CA GLY A 148 -5.36 -19.56 9.33
C GLY A 148 -6.39 -20.53 9.03
#